data_cf420462b35406a142434d5f7a57cf26
#
_entry.id   cf420462b35406a142434d5f7a57cf26
#
_cell.length_a   1.000
_cell.length_b   1.000
_cell.length_c   1.000
_cell.angle_alpha   90.00
_cell.angle_beta   90.00
_cell.angle_gamma   90.00
#
_symmetry.space_group_name_H-M   'P 1'
#
loop_
_entity.id
_entity.type
_entity.pdbx_description
1 polymer ?
#
loop_
_entity_poly.entity_id
_entity_poly.type
_entity_poly.pdbx_seq_one_letter_code
_entity_poly.pdbx_strand_id
1 'polypeptide(L)'
;MKKKLFFVAALFAAAITSKSSAQITLPSIISSDYVCSSDNVYLIDGKVYVKDGATLFIDEGTVLKGVKKATADLSSALVITRSGRIEATGSPANPIVFTSAAAVPKSGDWGGIVILGSAPLNRADTTIEGINLPSVPVGVDVNYGGGGAGLGNATEDKGILNFVRIEYAGAAISANNELNGLTLGGVGRGTILDFIEVLYGADDAFEWFGGTVNAKHLIAIGQDDDAFDFDFGYTGHIQFAVSQLSPDKSTYSSDPNGIESDNNATGAAANPRTNAIISNMTVIGLEDSTTASENLPAPGSKRILNAARFRRASSLTVRNSIFMGYPVGVRFESSSTQADASRFANNIVHGFRQVSRDASIPASNQQILGDVDFSNATIDLTDPFNPTAPDFRPSPSSPAVSGANFSGLTSIPANFFVPTTYRGAFPTNTNWNATWSRYIVAP
;
A
#
# COMPACT_ATOMS: atom_id res chain seq x y z
N MET A 1 52.70 58.34 7.14
CA MET A 1 52.31 57.61 5.92
C MET A 1 51.52 56.34 6.30
N LYS A 2 50.19 56.35 6.17
CA LYS A 2 49.33 55.19 6.48
C LYS A 2 49.03 54.48 5.17
N LYS A 3 49.49 53.23 4.99
CA LYS A 3 49.17 52.41 3.84
C LYS A 3 47.76 51.83 4.04
N LYS A 4 46.83 52.14 3.15
CA LYS A 4 45.51 51.49 3.05
C LYS A 4 45.68 50.21 2.24
N LEU A 5 45.33 49.08 2.86
CA LEU A 5 45.25 47.79 2.21
C LEU A 5 43.83 47.65 1.65
N PHE A 6 43.67 47.53 0.33
CA PHE A 6 42.42 47.21 -0.33
C PHE A 6 42.28 45.68 -0.41
N PHE A 7 41.26 45.11 0.26
CA PHE A 7 40.84 43.73 0.04
C PHE A 7 39.85 43.71 -1.15
N VAL A 8 40.25 43.09 -2.23
CA VAL A 8 39.33 42.74 -3.33
C VAL A 8 38.71 41.40 -2.99
N ALA A 9 37.42 41.40 -2.64
CA ALA A 9 36.64 40.18 -2.47
C ALA A 9 36.13 39.73 -3.86
N ALA A 10 36.69 38.68 -4.41
CA ALA A 10 36.18 38.04 -5.61
C ALA A 10 34.94 37.22 -5.25
N LEU A 11 33.76 37.68 -5.64
CA LEU A 11 32.52 36.90 -5.59
C LEU A 11 32.56 35.85 -6.70
N PHE A 12 32.75 34.58 -6.31
CA PHE A 12 32.46 33.44 -7.18
C PHE A 12 30.93 33.24 -7.22
N ALA A 13 30.27 33.71 -8.24
CA ALA A 13 28.91 33.34 -8.56
C ALA A 13 28.94 31.89 -9.16
N ALA A 14 28.64 30.90 -8.34
CA ALA A 14 28.35 29.57 -8.85
C ALA A 14 27.04 29.66 -9.67
N ALA A 15 27.14 29.59 -10.98
CA ALA A 15 25.98 29.44 -11.84
C ALA A 15 25.36 28.08 -11.56
N ILE A 16 24.26 28.04 -10.80
CA ILE A 16 23.39 26.88 -10.70
C ILE A 16 22.69 26.77 -12.05
N THR A 17 23.24 25.96 -12.95
CA THR A 17 22.53 25.56 -14.17
C THR A 17 21.43 24.62 -13.75
N SER A 18 20.21 25.11 -13.62
CA SER A 18 19.03 24.25 -13.55
C SER A 18 18.95 23.46 -14.86
N LYS A 19 19.27 22.16 -14.82
CA LYS A 19 18.96 21.25 -15.93
C LYS A 19 17.45 21.30 -16.14
N SER A 20 17.00 21.78 -17.28
CA SER A 20 15.61 21.65 -17.71
C SER A 20 15.42 20.18 -18.11
N SER A 21 14.76 19.39 -17.27
CA SER A 21 14.38 18.01 -17.63
C SER A 21 13.39 18.06 -18.79
N ALA A 22 13.65 17.31 -19.86
CA ALA A 22 12.69 17.14 -20.94
C ALA A 22 11.48 16.32 -20.44
N GLN A 23 10.30 16.65 -20.95
CA GLN A 23 9.09 15.90 -20.69
C GLN A 23 8.85 14.95 -21.85
N ILE A 24 8.79 13.62 -21.56
CA ILE A 24 8.66 12.56 -22.56
C ILE A 24 7.38 11.78 -22.27
N THR A 25 6.47 11.72 -23.25
CA THR A 25 5.30 10.84 -23.13
C THR A 25 5.68 9.40 -23.42
N LEU A 26 5.35 8.48 -22.50
CA LEU A 26 5.58 7.05 -22.72
C LEU A 26 4.73 6.54 -23.88
N PRO A 27 5.24 5.61 -24.70
CA PRO A 27 4.42 4.89 -25.67
C PRO A 27 3.27 4.16 -24.97
N SER A 28 2.08 4.17 -25.55
CA SER A 28 0.93 3.43 -25.00
C SER A 28 1.14 1.91 -24.95
N ILE A 29 2.05 1.39 -25.82
CA ILE A 29 2.49 -0.01 -25.82
C ILE A 29 4.02 -0.04 -25.81
N ILE A 30 4.57 -0.72 -24.80
CA ILE A 30 5.99 -1.03 -24.65
C ILE A 30 6.16 -2.54 -24.89
N SER A 31 6.63 -2.91 -26.06
CA SER A 31 6.83 -4.31 -26.51
C SER A 31 8.30 -4.65 -26.77
N SER A 32 9.21 -3.80 -26.37
CA SER A 32 10.65 -4.01 -26.25
C SER A 32 11.16 -3.24 -25.05
N ASP A 33 12.31 -3.64 -24.51
CA ASP A 33 12.90 -2.98 -23.34
C ASP A 33 12.94 -1.47 -23.50
N TYR A 34 12.52 -0.77 -22.45
CA TYR A 34 12.43 0.70 -22.42
C TYR A 34 13.04 1.24 -21.12
N VAL A 35 13.87 2.28 -21.25
CA VAL A 35 14.56 2.90 -20.10
C VAL A 35 14.05 4.29 -19.83
N CYS A 36 13.61 4.53 -18.61
CA CYS A 36 13.28 5.85 -18.06
C CYS A 36 14.44 6.35 -17.19
N SER A 37 15.27 7.28 -17.74
CA SER A 37 16.37 7.86 -16.99
C SER A 37 15.94 9.06 -16.14
N SER A 38 16.63 9.30 -15.02
CA SER A 38 16.34 10.43 -14.11
C SER A 38 16.63 11.83 -14.71
N ASP A 39 17.23 11.90 -15.90
CA ASP A 39 17.44 13.17 -16.61
C ASP A 39 16.13 13.76 -17.16
N ASN A 40 15.05 12.95 -17.26
CA ASN A 40 13.77 13.34 -17.84
C ASN A 40 12.60 13.10 -16.88
N VAL A 41 11.48 13.80 -17.17
CA VAL A 41 10.17 13.52 -16.56
C VAL A 41 9.32 12.76 -17.59
N TYR A 42 8.71 11.66 -17.18
CA TYR A 42 7.89 10.86 -18.08
C TYR A 42 6.40 11.07 -17.82
N LEU A 43 5.62 11.13 -18.89
CA LEU A 43 4.16 11.21 -18.82
C LEU A 43 3.53 9.87 -19.14
N ILE A 44 2.68 9.40 -18.25
CA ILE A 44 1.73 8.30 -18.48
C ILE A 44 0.44 8.95 -18.97
N ASP A 45 0.21 8.96 -20.28
CA ASP A 45 -0.90 9.64 -20.92
C ASP A 45 -1.92 8.64 -21.49
N GLY A 46 -2.92 8.29 -20.70
CA GLY A 46 -3.77 7.14 -20.89
C GLY A 46 -3.13 5.86 -20.33
N LYS A 47 -3.66 4.70 -20.72
CA LYS A 47 -3.11 3.42 -20.26
C LYS A 47 -1.84 3.07 -21.04
N VAL A 48 -0.74 2.80 -20.33
CA VAL A 48 0.53 2.34 -20.87
C VAL A 48 0.69 0.87 -20.53
N TYR A 49 0.87 0.01 -21.54
CA TYR A 49 0.97 -1.44 -21.38
C TYR A 49 2.40 -1.92 -21.68
N VAL A 50 3.02 -2.61 -20.72
CA VAL A 50 4.30 -3.31 -20.91
C VAL A 50 4.00 -4.78 -21.19
N LYS A 51 4.43 -5.30 -22.36
CA LYS A 51 4.02 -6.61 -22.87
C LYS A 51 5.10 -7.29 -23.72
N ASP A 52 4.82 -8.49 -24.21
CA ASP A 52 5.63 -9.24 -25.20
C ASP A 52 7.08 -9.51 -24.76
N GLY A 53 7.30 -9.72 -23.45
CA GLY A 53 8.62 -9.96 -22.89
C GLY A 53 9.42 -8.69 -22.57
N ALA A 54 8.88 -7.51 -22.86
CA ALA A 54 9.55 -6.25 -22.59
C ALA A 54 9.68 -5.99 -21.07
N THR A 55 10.79 -5.34 -20.72
CA THR A 55 11.03 -4.79 -19.37
C THR A 55 11.05 -3.28 -19.42
N LEU A 56 10.27 -2.65 -18.53
CA LEU A 56 10.35 -1.22 -18.25
C LEU A 56 11.38 -1.00 -17.14
N PHE A 57 12.54 -0.45 -17.50
CA PHE A 57 13.59 -0.07 -16.56
C PHE A 57 13.40 1.38 -16.13
N ILE A 58 13.47 1.64 -14.85
CA ILE A 58 13.31 2.99 -14.28
C ILE A 58 14.48 3.25 -13.34
N ASP A 59 15.31 4.21 -13.71
CA ASP A 59 16.48 4.61 -12.92
C ASP A 59 16.07 5.31 -11.63
N GLU A 60 16.91 5.22 -10.58
CA GLU A 60 16.68 5.92 -9.32
C GLU A 60 16.46 7.43 -9.52
N GLY A 61 15.55 8.02 -8.74
CA GLY A 61 15.21 9.43 -8.81
C GLY A 61 14.34 9.85 -9.99
N THR A 62 13.95 8.91 -10.86
CA THR A 62 13.05 9.21 -12.00
C THR A 62 11.66 9.61 -11.52
N VAL A 63 11.07 10.59 -12.18
CA VAL A 63 9.68 11.04 -11.95
C VAL A 63 8.81 10.68 -13.14
N LEU A 64 7.73 9.93 -12.88
CA LEU A 64 6.69 9.60 -13.84
C LEU A 64 5.37 10.24 -13.40
N LYS A 65 4.63 10.86 -14.32
CA LYS A 65 3.42 11.62 -14.01
C LYS A 65 2.23 11.10 -14.77
N GLY A 66 1.20 10.64 -14.04
CA GLY A 66 -0.10 10.29 -14.61
C GLY A 66 -0.85 11.54 -15.08
N VAL A 67 -1.21 11.58 -16.35
CA VAL A 67 -1.99 12.69 -16.94
C VAL A 67 -3.46 12.50 -16.57
N LYS A 68 -4.04 13.49 -15.88
CA LYS A 68 -5.46 13.48 -15.58
C LYS A 68 -6.29 13.54 -16.86
N LYS A 69 -7.25 12.64 -17.01
CA LYS A 69 -8.14 12.57 -18.17
C LYS A 69 -9.48 13.24 -17.91
N ALA A 70 -10.15 13.64 -18.99
CA ALA A 70 -11.46 14.29 -18.91
C ALA A 70 -12.57 13.34 -18.49
N THR A 71 -12.45 12.06 -18.79
CA THR A 71 -13.41 11.01 -18.43
C THR A 71 -12.69 9.87 -17.74
N ALA A 72 -13.37 9.24 -16.82
CA ALA A 72 -12.85 8.20 -15.95
C ALA A 72 -12.35 6.97 -16.71
N ASP A 73 -13.07 6.51 -17.73
CA ASP A 73 -12.71 5.36 -18.57
C ASP A 73 -11.39 5.54 -19.33
N LEU A 74 -10.97 6.79 -19.56
CA LEU A 74 -9.70 7.13 -20.17
C LEU A 74 -8.55 7.30 -19.15
N SER A 75 -8.81 7.09 -17.88
CA SER A 75 -7.84 7.31 -16.80
C SER A 75 -6.48 6.70 -17.12
N SER A 76 -5.43 7.49 -16.86
CA SER A 76 -4.04 7.05 -17.08
C SER A 76 -3.65 5.99 -16.06
N ALA A 77 -2.96 4.93 -16.50
CA ALA A 77 -2.43 3.89 -15.63
C ALA A 77 -1.21 3.22 -16.28
N LEU A 78 -0.31 2.71 -15.45
CA LEU A 78 0.78 1.83 -15.90
C LEU A 78 0.39 0.39 -15.67
N VAL A 79 0.29 -0.41 -16.74
CA VAL A 79 -0.12 -1.81 -16.70
C VAL A 79 1.03 -2.71 -17.14
N ILE A 80 1.57 -3.47 -16.19
CA ILE A 80 2.54 -4.54 -16.48
C ILE A 80 1.74 -5.80 -16.74
N THR A 81 1.62 -6.20 -17.99
CA THR A 81 0.84 -7.40 -18.37
C THR A 81 1.55 -8.70 -17.93
N ARG A 82 0.88 -9.84 -18.05
CA ARG A 82 1.51 -11.15 -17.74
C ARG A 82 2.82 -11.39 -18.46
N SER A 83 2.97 -10.88 -19.67
CA SER A 83 4.21 -11.02 -20.49
C SER A 83 5.20 -9.87 -20.32
N GLY A 84 4.89 -8.81 -19.58
CA GLY A 84 5.79 -7.69 -19.31
C GLY A 84 6.50 -7.79 -17.97
N ARG A 85 7.51 -6.94 -17.74
CA ARG A 85 8.25 -6.79 -16.47
C ARG A 85 8.48 -5.32 -16.13
N ILE A 86 8.78 -5.05 -14.87
CA ILE A 86 9.20 -3.72 -14.38
C ILE A 86 10.42 -3.86 -13.47
N GLU A 87 11.44 -3.04 -13.71
CA GLU A 87 12.62 -2.91 -12.87
C GLU A 87 12.72 -1.46 -12.39
N ALA A 88 12.16 -1.19 -11.22
CA ALA A 88 12.09 0.13 -10.61
C ALA A 88 12.83 0.08 -9.26
N THR A 89 14.13 0.36 -9.29
CA THR A 89 14.98 0.34 -8.10
C THR A 89 15.51 1.73 -7.81
N GLY A 90 14.84 2.43 -6.88
CA GLY A 90 15.30 3.68 -6.30
C GLY A 90 16.28 3.47 -5.16
N SER A 91 16.55 4.54 -4.43
CA SER A 91 17.34 4.53 -3.21
C SER A 91 16.70 5.44 -2.15
N PRO A 92 17.11 5.37 -0.88
CA PRO A 92 16.58 6.27 0.15
C PRO A 92 16.79 7.76 -0.17
N ALA A 93 17.88 8.10 -0.87
CA ALA A 93 18.19 9.47 -1.27
C ALA A 93 17.48 9.89 -2.56
N ASN A 94 17.21 8.94 -3.46
CA ASN A 94 16.63 9.17 -4.77
C ASN A 94 15.52 8.14 -5.05
N PRO A 95 14.37 8.22 -4.36
CA PRO A 95 13.25 7.32 -4.65
C PRO A 95 12.69 7.59 -6.04
N ILE A 96 12.14 6.56 -6.67
CA ILE A 96 11.35 6.70 -7.89
C ILE A 96 9.97 7.22 -7.52
N VAL A 97 9.45 8.20 -8.24
CA VAL A 97 8.18 8.86 -7.91
C VAL A 97 7.19 8.75 -9.07
N PHE A 98 6.08 8.08 -8.82
CA PHE A 98 4.89 8.12 -9.67
C PHE A 98 3.89 9.09 -9.03
N THR A 99 3.46 10.14 -9.76
CA THR A 99 2.61 11.18 -9.19
C THR A 99 1.65 11.76 -10.23
N SER A 100 0.78 12.70 -9.85
CA SER A 100 -0.11 13.40 -10.78
C SER A 100 0.64 14.42 -11.64
N ALA A 101 0.22 14.57 -12.90
CA ALA A 101 0.66 15.65 -13.80
C ALA A 101 -0.11 16.97 -13.58
N ALA A 102 -1.16 16.98 -12.75
CA ALA A 102 -1.94 18.17 -12.47
C ALA A 102 -1.11 19.23 -11.72
N ALA A 103 -1.39 20.51 -11.99
CA ALA A 103 -0.73 21.62 -11.30
C ALA A 103 -1.03 21.62 -9.78
N VAL A 104 -2.22 21.17 -9.39
CA VAL A 104 -2.64 20.92 -8.01
C VAL A 104 -3.10 19.46 -7.96
N PRO A 105 -2.23 18.52 -7.54
CA PRO A 105 -2.55 17.12 -7.46
C PRO A 105 -3.70 16.82 -6.49
N LYS A 106 -4.52 15.83 -6.84
CA LYS A 106 -5.63 15.33 -6.00
C LYS A 106 -5.71 13.82 -6.09
N SER A 107 -6.22 13.17 -5.04
CA SER A 107 -6.58 11.76 -5.05
C SER A 107 -7.39 11.41 -6.30
N GLY A 108 -7.07 10.30 -6.96
CA GLY A 108 -7.75 9.84 -8.16
C GLY A 108 -7.41 10.59 -9.45
N ASP A 109 -6.38 11.41 -9.49
CA ASP A 109 -5.98 12.08 -10.74
C ASP A 109 -5.54 11.08 -11.83
N TRP A 110 -5.11 9.88 -11.44
CA TRP A 110 -4.69 8.80 -12.33
C TRP A 110 -4.92 7.44 -11.68
N GLY A 111 -4.82 6.35 -12.45
CA GLY A 111 -5.24 5.02 -12.03
C GLY A 111 -4.19 4.20 -11.25
N GLY A 112 -2.96 4.67 -11.10
CA GLY A 112 -1.94 3.92 -10.38
C GLY A 112 -1.17 2.91 -11.23
N ILE A 113 -0.56 1.92 -10.53
CA ILE A 113 0.24 0.86 -11.14
C ILE A 113 -0.50 -0.47 -10.99
N VAL A 114 -0.67 -1.19 -12.09
CA VAL A 114 -1.27 -2.53 -12.14
C VAL A 114 -0.22 -3.53 -12.60
N ILE A 115 0.02 -4.58 -11.83
CA ILE A 115 0.93 -5.68 -12.19
C ILE A 115 0.13 -6.96 -12.29
N LEU A 116 0.13 -7.56 -13.49
CA LEU A 116 -0.60 -8.78 -13.80
C LEU A 116 0.39 -9.95 -13.91
N GLY A 117 0.16 -10.99 -13.14
CA GLY A 117 0.98 -12.18 -13.10
C GLY A 117 0.18 -13.45 -13.42
N SER A 118 0.88 -14.58 -13.38
CA SER A 118 0.36 -15.92 -13.65
C SER A 118 0.38 -16.83 -12.41
N ALA A 119 0.51 -16.27 -11.22
CA ALA A 119 0.45 -17.04 -9.98
C ALA A 119 -0.99 -17.48 -9.64
N PRO A 120 -1.15 -18.49 -8.77
CA PRO A 120 -2.45 -19.07 -8.47
C PRO A 120 -3.48 -18.09 -7.91
N LEU A 121 -4.71 -18.24 -8.39
CA LEU A 121 -5.94 -17.63 -7.85
C LEU A 121 -6.86 -18.73 -7.33
N ASN A 122 -7.89 -18.38 -6.56
CA ASN A 122 -8.95 -19.31 -6.20
C ASN A 122 -10.11 -19.37 -7.21
N ARG A 123 -9.89 -18.85 -8.40
CA ARG A 123 -10.82 -18.80 -9.53
C ARG A 123 -10.08 -18.97 -10.85
N ALA A 124 -10.81 -19.06 -11.94
CA ALA A 124 -10.22 -19.01 -13.28
C ALA A 124 -9.60 -17.62 -13.54
N ASP A 125 -8.75 -17.54 -14.58
CA ASP A 125 -8.21 -16.28 -15.06
C ASP A 125 -9.31 -15.25 -15.26
N THR A 126 -9.01 -14.03 -14.93
CA THR A 126 -9.95 -12.91 -14.97
C THR A 126 -9.20 -11.61 -15.25
N THR A 127 -9.92 -10.52 -15.30
CA THR A 127 -9.38 -9.17 -15.48
C THR A 127 -9.60 -8.36 -14.22
N ILE A 128 -8.67 -7.43 -13.96
CA ILE A 128 -8.88 -6.39 -12.96
C ILE A 128 -9.96 -5.45 -13.45
N GLU A 129 -10.80 -4.98 -12.56
CA GLU A 129 -11.70 -3.87 -12.83
C GLU A 129 -10.94 -2.62 -13.28
N GLY A 130 -11.57 -1.72 -14.00
CA GLY A 130 -10.93 -0.50 -14.50
C GLY A 130 -9.95 -0.67 -15.66
N ILE A 131 -9.44 -1.87 -15.95
CA ILE A 131 -8.54 -2.11 -17.10
C ILE A 131 -9.14 -3.00 -18.21
N ASN A 132 -10.26 -3.66 -17.95
CA ASN A 132 -10.95 -4.58 -18.88
C ASN A 132 -11.91 -3.85 -19.86
N LEU A 133 -11.60 -2.62 -20.23
CA LEU A 133 -12.46 -1.75 -21.01
C LEU A 133 -12.41 -2.07 -22.51
N PRO A 134 -13.45 -1.72 -23.28
CA PRO A 134 -13.43 -1.83 -24.74
C PRO A 134 -12.27 -1.09 -25.42
N SER A 135 -11.66 -0.14 -24.71
CA SER A 135 -10.51 0.64 -25.19
C SER A 135 -9.16 -0.08 -25.08
N VAL A 136 -9.11 -1.32 -24.55
CA VAL A 136 -7.87 -2.13 -24.53
C VAL A 136 -7.41 -2.37 -25.97
N PRO A 137 -6.16 -2.03 -26.34
CA PRO A 137 -5.67 -2.20 -27.69
C PRO A 137 -5.66 -3.66 -28.12
N VAL A 138 -5.92 -3.91 -29.39
CA VAL A 138 -5.85 -5.26 -29.97
C VAL A 138 -4.48 -5.88 -29.74
N GLY A 139 -4.43 -7.11 -29.24
CA GLY A 139 -3.20 -7.84 -28.93
C GLY A 139 -2.60 -7.51 -27.54
N VAL A 140 -3.31 -6.75 -26.70
CA VAL A 140 -2.97 -6.60 -25.29
C VAL A 140 -3.80 -7.58 -24.46
N ASP A 141 -3.14 -8.47 -23.71
CA ASP A 141 -3.79 -9.35 -22.74
C ASP A 141 -3.74 -8.70 -21.35
N VAL A 142 -4.92 -8.36 -20.83
CA VAL A 142 -5.10 -7.78 -19.48
C VAL A 142 -5.64 -8.80 -18.47
N ASN A 143 -5.66 -10.09 -18.81
CA ASN A 143 -5.98 -11.14 -17.86
C ASN A 143 -4.83 -11.36 -16.87
N TYR A 144 -5.16 -11.85 -15.68
CA TYR A 144 -4.22 -12.33 -14.68
C TYR A 144 -4.63 -13.72 -14.18
N GLY A 145 -3.69 -14.46 -13.57
CA GLY A 145 -3.89 -15.81 -13.09
C GLY A 145 -3.21 -16.86 -13.97
N GLY A 146 -3.23 -18.10 -13.51
CA GLY A 146 -2.51 -19.23 -14.08
C GLY A 146 -3.32 -20.22 -14.88
N GLY A 147 -4.48 -19.83 -15.43
CA GLY A 147 -5.31 -20.66 -16.30
C GLY A 147 -6.45 -21.41 -15.59
N GLY A 148 -6.53 -21.37 -14.27
CA GLY A 148 -7.58 -22.01 -13.49
C GLY A 148 -7.37 -21.92 -12.00
N ALA A 149 -8.42 -22.19 -11.22
CA ALA A 149 -8.35 -22.11 -9.76
C ALA A 149 -7.21 -23.00 -9.18
N GLY A 150 -6.32 -22.39 -8.42
CA GLY A 150 -5.14 -23.03 -7.83
C GLY A 150 -4.02 -23.38 -8.82
N LEU A 151 -4.18 -23.12 -10.11
CA LEU A 151 -3.14 -23.33 -11.12
C LEU A 151 -2.30 -22.08 -11.29
N GLY A 152 -1.08 -22.24 -11.81
CA GLY A 152 -0.20 -21.13 -12.16
C GLY A 152 1.21 -21.24 -11.61
N ASN A 153 2.03 -20.22 -11.91
CA ASN A 153 3.42 -20.16 -11.48
C ASN A 153 3.56 -19.34 -10.20
N ALA A 154 3.51 -20.00 -9.06
CA ALA A 154 3.67 -19.36 -7.76
C ALA A 154 5.04 -18.67 -7.54
N THR A 155 6.03 -18.95 -8.38
CA THR A 155 7.38 -18.37 -8.31
C THR A 155 7.66 -17.40 -9.47
N GLU A 156 6.61 -17.01 -10.22
CA GLU A 156 6.75 -16.02 -11.28
C GLU A 156 7.42 -14.74 -10.75
N ASP A 157 8.19 -14.12 -11.62
CA ASP A 157 8.94 -12.91 -11.35
C ASP A 157 8.51 -11.80 -12.33
N LYS A 158 7.87 -10.77 -11.80
CA LYS A 158 7.44 -9.57 -12.55
C LYS A 158 8.43 -8.41 -12.43
N GLY A 159 9.56 -8.63 -11.74
CA GLY A 159 10.61 -7.65 -11.54
C GLY A 159 10.66 -7.10 -10.11
N ILE A 160 11.02 -5.83 -9.99
CA ILE A 160 11.33 -5.19 -8.70
C ILE A 160 10.64 -3.83 -8.62
N LEU A 161 10.00 -3.55 -7.48
CA LEU A 161 9.70 -2.22 -7.01
C LEU A 161 10.39 -2.02 -5.66
N ASN A 162 11.35 -1.09 -5.61
CA ASN A 162 12.12 -0.80 -4.41
C ASN A 162 12.39 0.70 -4.30
N PHE A 163 12.10 1.31 -3.15
CA PHE A 163 12.10 2.75 -2.92
C PHE A 163 11.26 3.51 -3.96
N VAL A 164 9.97 3.16 -4.01
CA VAL A 164 8.98 3.71 -4.96
C VAL A 164 7.88 4.43 -4.19
N ARG A 165 7.51 5.64 -4.61
CA ARG A 165 6.33 6.36 -4.15
C ARG A 165 5.28 6.43 -5.26
N ILE A 166 4.03 6.16 -4.90
CA ILE A 166 2.85 6.24 -5.77
C ILE A 166 1.89 7.24 -5.14
N GLU A 167 1.72 8.39 -5.76
CA GLU A 167 1.01 9.52 -5.19
C GLU A 167 -0.24 9.86 -6.02
N TYR A 168 -1.38 10.12 -5.36
CA TYR A 168 -2.63 10.62 -5.95
C TYR A 168 -3.28 9.69 -6.99
N ALA A 169 -3.05 8.40 -6.85
CA ALA A 169 -3.63 7.36 -7.70
C ALA A 169 -5.05 6.98 -7.26
N GLY A 170 -5.59 5.85 -7.76
CA GLY A 170 -6.87 5.32 -7.33
C GLY A 170 -8.06 5.90 -8.09
N ALA A 171 -7.92 6.12 -9.40
CA ALA A 171 -9.00 6.73 -10.17
C ALA A 171 -10.22 5.81 -10.28
N ALA A 172 -11.40 6.31 -9.89
CA ALA A 172 -12.67 5.66 -10.18
C ALA A 172 -12.93 5.65 -11.69
N ILE A 173 -13.15 4.47 -12.26
CA ILE A 173 -13.44 4.28 -13.70
C ILE A 173 -14.96 4.33 -13.94
N SER A 174 -15.72 3.76 -13.03
CA SER A 174 -17.18 3.83 -12.94
C SER A 174 -17.59 3.49 -11.50
N ALA A 175 -18.87 3.53 -11.18
CA ALA A 175 -19.33 3.13 -9.84
C ALA A 175 -18.99 1.66 -9.56
N ASN A 176 -18.31 1.39 -8.45
CA ASN A 176 -17.77 0.10 -8.03
C ASN A 176 -16.81 -0.52 -9.08
N ASN A 177 -15.97 0.29 -9.67
CA ASN A 177 -14.97 -0.12 -10.65
C ASN A 177 -13.82 0.91 -10.62
N GLU A 178 -13.02 0.81 -9.61
CA GLU A 178 -11.94 1.70 -9.26
C GLU A 178 -10.58 1.06 -9.60
N LEU A 179 -9.54 1.88 -9.63
CA LEU A 179 -8.15 1.44 -9.66
C LEU A 179 -7.47 1.89 -8.37
N ASN A 180 -6.53 1.11 -7.89
CA ASN A 180 -5.84 1.34 -6.63
C ASN A 180 -4.50 2.07 -6.79
N GLY A 181 -3.84 2.36 -5.68
CA GLY A 181 -2.46 2.85 -5.73
C GLY A 181 -1.54 1.85 -6.40
N LEU A 182 -1.44 0.65 -5.85
CA LEU A 182 -0.75 -0.50 -6.41
C LEU A 182 -1.68 -1.72 -6.43
N THR A 183 -2.06 -2.16 -7.62
CA THR A 183 -2.91 -3.33 -7.85
C THR A 183 -2.06 -4.54 -8.29
N LEU A 184 -2.21 -5.67 -7.63
CA LEU A 184 -1.42 -6.88 -7.82
C LEU A 184 -2.32 -8.07 -8.17
N GLY A 185 -2.51 -8.34 -9.46
CA GLY A 185 -3.32 -9.46 -9.96
C GLY A 185 -2.48 -10.72 -10.18
N GLY A 186 -2.60 -11.74 -9.33
CA GLY A 186 -1.93 -13.03 -9.51
C GLY A 186 -0.40 -12.94 -9.60
N VAL A 187 0.24 -12.06 -8.85
CA VAL A 187 1.69 -11.86 -8.88
C VAL A 187 2.42 -12.93 -8.09
N GLY A 188 3.49 -13.49 -8.66
CA GLY A 188 4.28 -14.56 -8.05
C GLY A 188 5.37 -14.07 -7.10
N ARG A 189 5.80 -14.97 -6.19
CA ARG A 189 6.80 -14.65 -5.14
C ARG A 189 8.23 -14.42 -5.62
N GLY A 190 8.52 -14.59 -6.90
CA GLY A 190 9.80 -14.17 -7.49
C GLY A 190 9.91 -12.65 -7.61
N THR A 191 8.78 -11.95 -7.63
CA THR A 191 8.72 -10.48 -7.68
C THR A 191 9.15 -9.88 -6.34
N ILE A 192 9.91 -8.80 -6.38
CA ILE A 192 10.40 -8.09 -5.19
C ILE A 192 9.61 -6.81 -4.99
N LEU A 193 8.96 -6.70 -3.84
CA LEU A 193 8.23 -5.50 -3.40
C LEU A 193 8.79 -5.07 -2.04
N ASP A 194 9.56 -3.98 -2.02
CA ASP A 194 10.17 -3.50 -0.79
C ASP A 194 10.28 -1.96 -0.81
N PHE A 195 10.04 -1.30 0.32
CA PHE A 195 10.05 0.16 0.46
C PHE A 195 9.13 0.85 -0.57
N ILE A 196 7.82 0.57 -0.50
CA ILE A 196 6.82 1.18 -1.37
C ILE A 196 5.86 2.02 -0.54
N GLU A 197 5.65 3.27 -0.96
CA GLU A 197 4.67 4.18 -0.37
C GLU A 197 3.55 4.47 -1.35
N VAL A 198 2.31 4.38 -0.87
CA VAL A 198 1.12 4.91 -1.55
C VAL A 198 0.59 6.08 -0.73
N LEU A 199 0.44 7.24 -1.36
CA LEU A 199 0.07 8.49 -0.74
C LEU A 199 -1.18 9.07 -1.41
N TYR A 200 -2.25 9.26 -0.63
CA TYR A 200 -3.51 9.87 -1.07
C TYR A 200 -4.14 9.20 -2.31
N GLY A 201 -4.31 7.89 -2.26
CA GLY A 201 -5.16 7.15 -3.20
C GLY A 201 -6.63 7.55 -3.04
N ALA A 202 -7.43 7.51 -4.11
CA ALA A 202 -8.88 7.72 -4.05
C ALA A 202 -9.66 6.41 -3.90
N ASP A 203 -8.95 5.32 -3.79
CA ASP A 203 -9.42 3.98 -3.46
C ASP A 203 -8.38 3.32 -2.56
N ASP A 204 -8.18 2.00 -2.65
CA ASP A 204 -7.20 1.31 -1.82
C ASP A 204 -5.77 1.77 -2.08
N ALA A 205 -4.95 1.71 -1.05
CA ALA A 205 -3.52 1.93 -1.25
C ALA A 205 -2.88 0.73 -1.95
N PHE A 206 -3.08 -0.46 -1.41
CA PHE A 206 -2.55 -1.73 -1.94
C PHE A 206 -3.66 -2.76 -2.01
N GLU A 207 -3.86 -3.38 -3.18
CA GLU A 207 -4.81 -4.47 -3.33
C GLU A 207 -4.20 -5.68 -4.02
N TRP A 208 -4.43 -6.88 -3.44
CA TRP A 208 -3.96 -8.18 -3.93
C TRP A 208 -5.11 -9.07 -4.37
N PHE A 209 -5.23 -9.26 -5.68
CA PHE A 209 -6.16 -10.20 -6.29
C PHE A 209 -5.48 -11.56 -6.50
N GLY A 210 -5.39 -12.37 -5.43
CA GLY A 210 -4.69 -13.64 -5.46
C GLY A 210 -3.17 -13.53 -5.57
N GLY A 211 -2.52 -14.63 -5.95
CA GLY A 211 -1.06 -14.66 -6.08
C GLY A 211 -0.32 -15.01 -4.79
N THR A 212 0.99 -14.89 -4.86
CA THR A 212 1.91 -15.37 -3.81
C THR A 212 3.04 -14.39 -3.51
N VAL A 213 3.03 -13.20 -4.10
CA VAL A 213 4.10 -12.21 -3.93
C VAL A 213 4.24 -11.81 -2.46
N ASN A 214 5.48 -11.64 -2.01
CA ASN A 214 5.79 -11.16 -0.67
C ASN A 214 6.16 -9.68 -0.71
N ALA A 215 5.90 -8.94 0.38
CA ALA A 215 6.25 -7.52 0.46
C ALA A 215 6.78 -7.13 1.84
N LYS A 216 7.69 -6.15 1.86
CA LYS A 216 8.18 -5.52 3.10
C LYS A 216 8.17 -4.00 2.98
N HIS A 217 8.23 -3.33 4.15
CA HIS A 217 8.34 -1.88 4.28
C HIS A 217 7.34 -1.11 3.41
N LEU A 218 6.04 -1.45 3.59
CA LEU A 218 4.94 -0.77 2.90
C LEU A 218 4.41 0.40 3.72
N ILE A 219 4.06 1.49 3.04
CA ILE A 219 3.46 2.69 3.65
C ILE A 219 2.19 3.06 2.88
N ALA A 220 1.06 3.18 3.59
CA ALA A 220 -0.22 3.64 3.06
C ALA A 220 -0.68 4.88 3.83
N ILE A 221 -0.76 6.03 3.17
CA ILE A 221 -1.09 7.32 3.81
C ILE A 221 -2.30 7.97 3.15
N GLY A 222 -3.36 8.17 3.91
CA GLY A 222 -4.50 8.98 3.52
C GLY A 222 -5.27 8.48 2.29
N GLN A 223 -5.27 7.18 2.01
CA GLN A 223 -6.13 6.55 1.01
C GLN A 223 -7.62 6.74 1.35
N ASP A 224 -8.51 6.64 0.36
CA ASP A 224 -9.94 6.85 0.56
C ASP A 224 -10.67 5.63 1.09
N ASP A 225 -10.26 4.44 0.69
CA ASP A 225 -10.82 3.18 1.15
C ASP A 225 -9.78 2.38 1.97
N ASP A 226 -9.49 1.16 1.66
CA ASP A 226 -8.66 0.30 2.48
C ASP A 226 -7.15 0.58 2.33
N ALA A 227 -6.39 0.43 3.41
CA ALA A 227 -4.93 0.55 3.30
C ALA A 227 -4.32 -0.70 2.66
N PHE A 228 -4.85 -1.87 3.00
CA PHE A 228 -4.39 -3.17 2.51
C PHE A 228 -5.59 -4.08 2.30
N ASP A 229 -5.97 -4.37 1.04
CA ASP A 229 -7.03 -5.32 0.71
C ASP A 229 -6.50 -6.60 0.07
N PHE A 230 -7.06 -7.73 0.50
CA PHE A 230 -6.63 -9.08 0.12
C PHE A 230 -7.81 -9.92 -0.35
N ASP A 231 -7.78 -10.35 -1.62
CA ASP A 231 -8.86 -11.16 -2.20
C ASP A 231 -8.35 -12.33 -3.06
N PHE A 232 -9.27 -13.10 -3.58
CA PHE A 232 -9.13 -14.16 -4.59
C PHE A 232 -8.01 -15.17 -4.35
N GLY A 233 -7.73 -15.50 -3.09
CA GLY A 233 -6.78 -16.56 -2.74
C GLY A 233 -5.35 -16.09 -2.62
N TYR A 234 -5.11 -14.84 -2.26
CA TYR A 234 -3.76 -14.36 -1.96
C TYR A 234 -3.15 -15.10 -0.76
N THR A 235 -1.92 -15.59 -0.94
CA THR A 235 -1.20 -16.40 0.07
C THR A 235 0.22 -15.91 0.36
N GLY A 236 0.53 -14.66 0.00
CA GLY A 236 1.83 -14.06 0.26
C GLY A 236 2.06 -13.66 1.73
N HIS A 237 3.20 -13.05 1.97
CA HIS A 237 3.67 -12.66 3.30
C HIS A 237 4.00 -11.17 3.31
N ILE A 238 3.64 -10.48 4.41
CA ILE A 238 3.93 -9.06 4.58
C ILE A 238 4.61 -8.84 5.93
N GLN A 239 5.68 -8.04 5.94
CA GLN A 239 6.34 -7.61 7.16
C GLN A 239 6.75 -6.15 7.09
N PHE A 240 6.65 -5.43 8.21
CA PHE A 240 6.98 -4.01 8.32
C PHE A 240 6.11 -3.12 7.43
N ALA A 241 4.81 -3.14 7.65
CA ALA A 241 3.88 -2.25 6.95
C ALA A 241 3.28 -1.23 7.91
N VAL A 242 3.00 -0.03 7.43
CA VAL A 242 2.33 1.01 8.21
C VAL A 242 1.23 1.66 7.37
N SER A 243 0.09 1.96 8.01
CA SER A 243 -0.91 2.85 7.46
C SER A 243 -1.26 3.96 8.43
N GLN A 244 -1.58 5.13 7.89
CA GLN A 244 -2.07 6.27 8.64
C GLN A 244 -3.21 6.94 7.88
N LEU A 245 -4.37 7.07 8.51
CA LEU A 245 -5.43 7.95 8.02
C LEU A 245 -5.03 9.41 8.21
N SER A 246 -5.37 10.26 7.25
CA SER A 246 -5.08 11.69 7.35
C SER A 246 -6.19 12.40 8.13
N PRO A 247 -5.89 13.07 9.26
CA PRO A 247 -6.89 13.84 10.00
C PRO A 247 -7.41 15.03 9.19
N ASP A 248 -6.65 15.52 8.22
CA ASP A 248 -7.00 16.68 7.40
C ASP A 248 -7.89 16.33 6.20
N LYS A 249 -8.01 15.04 5.86
CA LYS A 249 -8.88 14.59 4.79
C LYS A 249 -10.34 14.79 5.16
N SER A 250 -11.10 15.43 4.28
CA SER A 250 -12.51 15.79 4.55
C SER A 250 -13.47 14.61 4.39
N THR A 251 -13.12 13.63 3.56
CA THR A 251 -13.98 12.50 3.20
C THR A 251 -13.15 11.22 3.01
N TYR A 252 -13.80 10.10 3.31
CA TYR A 252 -13.35 8.75 3.00
C TYR A 252 -14.46 8.03 2.22
N SER A 253 -14.21 6.84 1.72
CA SER A 253 -15.22 5.96 1.13
C SER A 253 -16.33 5.61 2.13
N SER A 254 -17.26 4.79 1.73
CA SER A 254 -18.34 4.35 2.64
C SER A 254 -17.89 3.26 3.63
N ASP A 255 -16.75 2.60 3.40
CA ASP A 255 -16.30 1.41 4.16
C ASP A 255 -14.77 1.32 4.35
N PRO A 256 -14.07 2.40 4.76
CA PRO A 256 -12.61 2.41 4.85
C PRO A 256 -12.10 1.62 6.05
N ASN A 257 -11.16 0.72 5.82
CA ASN A 257 -10.49 -0.07 6.84
C ASN A 257 -8.96 0.05 6.78
N GLY A 258 -8.28 -0.37 7.82
CA GLY A 258 -6.82 -0.54 7.77
C GLY A 258 -6.41 -1.80 7.00
N ILE A 259 -7.11 -2.89 7.28
CA ILE A 259 -7.06 -4.15 6.51
C ILE A 259 -8.49 -4.55 6.16
N GLU A 260 -8.73 -4.87 4.89
CA GLU A 260 -9.87 -5.70 4.49
C GLU A 260 -9.38 -7.04 3.94
N SER A 261 -10.16 -8.11 4.08
CA SER A 261 -9.85 -9.36 3.39
C SER A 261 -11.07 -10.20 3.09
N ASP A 262 -11.14 -10.66 1.85
CA ASP A 262 -12.16 -11.55 1.32
C ASP A 262 -11.52 -12.83 0.76
N ASN A 263 -12.26 -13.95 0.79
CA ASN A 263 -11.83 -15.10 0.00
C ASN A 263 -12.26 -14.96 -1.46
N ASN A 264 -13.44 -14.40 -1.67
CA ASN A 264 -14.00 -14.01 -2.96
C ASN A 264 -15.31 -13.22 -2.73
N ALA A 265 -15.84 -12.60 -3.75
CA ALA A 265 -17.01 -11.73 -3.67
C ALA A 265 -18.25 -12.34 -2.99
N THR A 266 -18.39 -13.67 -2.94
CA THR A 266 -19.56 -14.38 -2.38
C THR A 266 -19.29 -15.04 -1.04
N GLY A 267 -18.04 -15.12 -0.58
CA GLY A 267 -17.64 -15.91 0.60
C GLY A 267 -17.71 -17.41 0.37
N ALA A 268 -17.75 -17.87 -0.89
CA ALA A 268 -17.74 -19.28 -1.21
C ALA A 268 -16.42 -19.96 -0.82
N ALA A 269 -16.51 -21.25 -0.48
CA ALA A 269 -15.32 -22.07 -0.24
C ALA A 269 -14.58 -22.29 -1.57
N ALA A 270 -13.50 -21.54 -1.77
CA ALA A 270 -12.62 -21.62 -2.94
C ALA A 270 -11.16 -21.70 -2.51
N ASN A 271 -10.33 -22.38 -3.30
CA ASN A 271 -8.93 -22.62 -2.99
C ASN A 271 -8.02 -22.17 -4.15
N PRO A 272 -6.81 -21.62 -3.84
CA PRO A 272 -6.32 -21.38 -2.48
C PRO A 272 -7.23 -20.42 -1.72
N ARG A 273 -7.40 -20.63 -0.42
CA ARG A 273 -8.11 -19.68 0.44
C ARG A 273 -7.24 -18.44 0.62
N THR A 274 -7.80 -17.22 0.62
CA THR A 274 -7.07 -16.01 0.99
C THR A 274 -6.54 -16.14 2.39
N ASN A 275 -5.22 -16.23 2.52
CA ASN A 275 -4.52 -16.60 3.74
C ASN A 275 -3.14 -15.94 3.82
N ALA A 276 -3.11 -14.62 3.70
CA ALA A 276 -1.90 -13.85 3.91
C ALA A 276 -1.35 -14.05 5.33
N ILE A 277 -0.02 -14.06 5.48
CA ILE A 277 0.64 -14.02 6.78
C ILE A 277 1.30 -12.65 6.95
N ILE A 278 0.83 -11.91 7.95
CA ILE A 278 1.26 -10.54 8.21
C ILE A 278 1.91 -10.49 9.60
N SER A 279 3.07 -9.83 9.69
CA SER A 279 3.75 -9.58 10.96
C SER A 279 4.32 -8.18 11.01
N ASN A 280 4.40 -7.59 12.20
CA ASN A 280 4.98 -6.27 12.41
C ASN A 280 4.34 -5.18 11.54
N MET A 281 3.01 -5.07 11.58
CA MET A 281 2.24 -4.00 10.95
C MET A 281 1.82 -2.97 12.00
N THR A 282 1.72 -1.70 11.62
CA THR A 282 1.18 -0.61 12.45
C THR A 282 0.06 0.09 11.68
N VAL A 283 -1.16 0.01 12.18
CA VAL A 283 -2.37 0.59 11.58
C VAL A 283 -2.87 1.71 12.46
N ILE A 284 -2.82 2.94 11.94
CA ILE A 284 -3.16 4.17 12.63
C ILE A 284 -4.39 4.80 11.99
N GLY A 285 -5.47 4.90 12.76
CA GLY A 285 -6.68 5.63 12.40
C GLY A 285 -6.60 7.11 12.78
N LEU A 286 -7.62 7.62 13.46
CA LEU A 286 -7.70 9.00 13.95
C LEU A 286 -7.45 9.07 15.46
N GLU A 287 -7.03 10.25 15.93
CA GLU A 287 -6.58 10.42 17.32
C GLU A 287 -7.72 10.35 18.33
N ASP A 288 -8.92 10.79 17.97
CA ASP A 288 -10.04 10.88 18.91
C ASP A 288 -11.34 10.25 18.41
N SER A 289 -12.18 9.82 19.34
CA SER A 289 -13.46 9.16 19.08
C SER A 289 -14.52 10.07 18.44
N THR A 290 -14.34 11.38 18.45
CA THR A 290 -15.30 12.32 17.86
C THR A 290 -15.12 12.41 16.35
N THR A 291 -13.91 12.19 15.86
CA THR A 291 -13.57 12.12 14.44
C THR A 291 -13.60 10.68 13.91
N ALA A 292 -13.30 9.69 14.75
CA ALA A 292 -13.30 8.26 14.43
C ALA A 292 -14.66 7.63 14.73
N SER A 293 -15.65 7.77 13.87
CA SER A 293 -17.00 7.27 14.11
C SER A 293 -17.60 6.49 12.94
N GLU A 294 -18.11 5.31 13.22
CA GLU A 294 -18.91 4.51 12.27
C GLU A 294 -20.35 5.04 12.07
N ASN A 295 -20.81 5.95 12.93
CA ASN A 295 -22.18 6.48 12.92
C ASN A 295 -22.29 7.87 12.29
N LEU A 296 -21.26 8.39 11.63
CA LEU A 296 -21.38 9.66 10.94
C LEU A 296 -22.36 9.57 9.78
N PRO A 297 -23.17 10.60 9.53
CA PRO A 297 -24.18 10.55 8.48
C PRO A 297 -23.54 10.52 7.11
N ALA A 298 -24.05 9.69 6.25
CA ALA A 298 -23.93 9.64 4.81
C ALA A 298 -22.51 9.55 4.18
N PRO A 299 -22.39 8.99 2.96
CA PRO A 299 -21.14 9.05 2.17
C PRO A 299 -20.62 10.48 2.07
N GLY A 300 -19.34 10.67 2.37
CA GLY A 300 -18.68 11.97 2.33
C GLY A 300 -18.39 12.61 3.69
N SER A 301 -18.75 11.98 4.81
CA SER A 301 -18.26 12.36 6.14
C SER A 301 -17.07 11.47 6.54
N LYS A 302 -16.28 11.87 7.54
CA LYS A 302 -15.12 11.11 8.07
C LYS A 302 -15.59 9.81 8.77
N ARG A 303 -16.26 8.93 8.02
CA ARG A 303 -16.65 7.62 8.49
C ARG A 303 -15.48 6.68 8.31
N ILE A 304 -15.00 6.11 9.39
CA ILE A 304 -14.02 5.01 9.39
C ILE A 304 -14.61 3.85 10.18
N LEU A 305 -14.21 2.62 9.87
CA LEU A 305 -14.84 1.45 10.45
C LEU A 305 -13.90 0.60 11.29
N ASN A 306 -13.07 -0.21 10.69
CA ASN A 306 -12.30 -1.20 11.41
C ASN A 306 -10.81 -1.03 11.14
N ALA A 307 -9.96 -1.21 12.14
CA ALA A 307 -8.53 -1.28 11.88
C ALA A 307 -8.16 -2.58 11.11
N ALA A 308 -8.91 -3.65 11.32
CA ALA A 308 -8.83 -4.86 10.49
C ALA A 308 -10.21 -5.50 10.35
N ARG A 309 -10.59 -5.91 9.15
CA ARG A 309 -11.85 -6.57 8.82
C ARG A 309 -11.61 -7.84 8.03
N PHE A 310 -12.01 -8.96 8.58
CA PHE A 310 -11.94 -10.28 7.94
C PHE A 310 -13.34 -10.76 7.62
N ARG A 311 -13.63 -10.96 6.33
CA ARG A 311 -14.97 -11.32 5.86
C ARG A 311 -14.92 -12.43 4.81
N ARG A 312 -16.07 -12.89 4.36
CA ARG A 312 -16.26 -13.77 3.20
C ARG A 312 -15.28 -14.94 3.16
N ALA A 313 -15.11 -15.61 4.31
CA ALA A 313 -14.28 -16.82 4.47
C ALA A 313 -12.77 -16.63 4.23
N SER A 314 -12.21 -15.42 4.28
CA SER A 314 -10.75 -15.23 4.37
C SER A 314 -10.17 -15.86 5.65
N SER A 315 -8.85 -16.09 5.69
CA SER A 315 -8.16 -16.81 6.78
C SER A 315 -6.78 -16.24 7.10
N LEU A 316 -6.67 -14.92 7.20
CA LEU A 316 -5.38 -14.27 7.45
C LEU A 316 -4.76 -14.67 8.80
N THR A 317 -3.44 -14.71 8.83
CA THR A 317 -2.66 -14.80 10.07
C THR A 317 -2.02 -13.42 10.29
N VAL A 318 -2.38 -12.74 11.38
CA VAL A 318 -1.85 -11.41 11.71
C VAL A 318 -1.22 -11.44 13.09
N ARG A 319 0.07 -11.16 13.17
CA ARG A 319 0.83 -11.19 14.42
C ARG A 319 1.73 -10.00 14.62
N ASN A 320 2.11 -9.77 15.87
CA ASN A 320 3.15 -8.82 16.27
C ASN A 320 2.88 -7.39 15.78
N SER A 321 1.61 -7.01 15.68
CA SER A 321 1.16 -5.78 15.03
C SER A 321 0.47 -4.85 16.02
N ILE A 322 0.28 -3.58 15.62
CA ILE A 322 -0.41 -2.54 16.38
C ILE A 322 -1.58 -2.05 15.55
N PHE A 323 -2.77 -1.99 16.17
CA PHE A 323 -4.01 -1.47 15.58
C PHE A 323 -4.60 -0.45 16.53
N MET A 324 -4.80 0.81 16.08
CA MET A 324 -5.29 1.88 16.93
C MET A 324 -5.98 3.00 16.15
N GLY A 325 -6.86 3.74 16.85
CA GLY A 325 -7.49 4.94 16.29
C GLY A 325 -8.72 4.68 15.41
N TYR A 326 -9.32 3.47 15.46
CA TYR A 326 -10.55 3.11 14.76
C TYR A 326 -11.69 2.85 15.74
N PRO A 327 -12.96 2.94 15.31
CA PRO A 327 -14.11 2.55 16.14
C PRO A 327 -14.05 1.09 16.59
N VAL A 328 -13.63 0.20 15.69
CA VAL A 328 -13.46 -1.24 15.95
C VAL A 328 -12.02 -1.63 15.67
N GLY A 329 -11.37 -2.30 16.62
CA GLY A 329 -10.01 -2.78 16.45
C GLY A 329 -9.92 -3.90 15.40
N VAL A 330 -10.70 -4.97 15.56
CA VAL A 330 -10.78 -6.05 14.57
C VAL A 330 -12.20 -6.59 14.45
N ARG A 331 -12.61 -6.97 13.24
CA ARG A 331 -13.90 -7.60 12.97
C ARG A 331 -13.73 -8.94 12.26
N PHE A 332 -14.45 -9.97 12.73
CA PHE A 332 -14.52 -11.31 12.14
C PHE A 332 -15.93 -11.55 11.62
N GLU A 333 -16.24 -11.08 10.41
CA GLU A 333 -17.63 -10.92 9.96
C GLU A 333 -18.35 -12.22 9.61
N SER A 334 -17.64 -13.25 9.14
CA SER A 334 -18.23 -14.53 8.78
C SER A 334 -17.92 -15.63 9.80
N SER A 335 -18.76 -16.67 9.88
CA SER A 335 -18.52 -17.80 10.80
C SER A 335 -17.17 -18.49 10.58
N SER A 336 -16.69 -18.54 9.36
CA SER A 336 -15.37 -19.09 9.03
C SER A 336 -14.23 -18.22 9.49
N THR A 337 -14.36 -16.88 9.40
CA THR A 337 -13.34 -15.95 9.94
C THR A 337 -13.35 -15.96 11.47
N GLN A 338 -14.52 -16.09 12.09
CA GLN A 338 -14.66 -16.26 13.55
C GLN A 338 -13.94 -17.52 14.05
N ALA A 339 -14.04 -18.64 13.32
CA ALA A 339 -13.32 -19.87 13.66
C ALA A 339 -11.79 -19.71 13.58
N ASP A 340 -11.30 -18.79 12.77
CA ASP A 340 -9.90 -18.49 12.58
C ASP A 340 -9.37 -17.34 13.47
N ALA A 341 -10.18 -16.78 14.38
CA ALA A 341 -9.81 -15.62 15.21
C ALA A 341 -8.52 -15.84 16.05
N SER A 342 -8.17 -17.09 16.35
CA SER A 342 -6.91 -17.44 17.03
C SER A 342 -5.64 -17.15 16.21
N ARG A 343 -5.76 -16.94 14.90
CA ARG A 343 -4.65 -16.55 14.02
C ARG A 343 -4.25 -15.09 14.18
N PHE A 344 -5.15 -14.28 14.74
CA PHE A 344 -4.90 -12.89 15.11
C PHE A 344 -4.31 -12.84 16.52
N ALA A 345 -2.98 -12.86 16.64
CA ALA A 345 -2.29 -13.10 17.91
C ALA A 345 -1.04 -12.24 18.13
N ASN A 346 -0.69 -12.00 19.38
CA ASN A 346 0.48 -11.20 19.80
C ASN A 346 0.43 -9.73 19.34
N ASN A 347 -0.77 -9.20 19.09
CA ASN A 347 -1.00 -7.84 18.65
C ASN A 347 -1.30 -6.90 19.82
N ILE A 348 -1.13 -5.61 19.62
CA ILE A 348 -1.72 -4.54 20.45
C ILE A 348 -2.93 -4.01 19.68
N VAL A 349 -4.10 -4.01 20.31
CA VAL A 349 -5.35 -3.67 19.63
C VAL A 349 -6.14 -2.68 20.46
N HIS A 350 -6.44 -1.53 19.88
CA HIS A 350 -7.34 -0.52 20.44
C HIS A 350 -8.52 -0.31 19.49
N GLY A 351 -9.70 -0.06 20.07
CA GLY A 351 -10.89 0.37 19.35
C GLY A 351 -11.73 1.28 20.24
N PHE A 352 -12.17 2.43 19.73
CA PHE A 352 -12.95 3.41 20.52
C PHE A 352 -14.27 2.86 21.05
N ARG A 353 -14.86 1.91 20.35
CA ARG A 353 -16.14 1.29 20.73
C ARG A 353 -15.99 -0.17 21.08
N GLN A 354 -15.16 -0.91 20.35
CA GLN A 354 -14.94 -2.33 20.56
C GLN A 354 -13.53 -2.72 20.13
N VAL A 355 -12.85 -3.49 20.96
CA VAL A 355 -11.57 -4.09 20.60
C VAL A 355 -11.76 -5.14 19.50
N SER A 356 -12.84 -5.94 19.61
CA SER A 356 -13.19 -6.94 18.58
C SER A 356 -14.70 -7.02 18.39
N ARG A 357 -15.13 -7.32 17.16
CA ARG A 357 -16.54 -7.52 16.80
C ARG A 357 -16.76 -8.89 16.17
N ASP A 358 -17.91 -9.48 16.45
CA ASP A 358 -18.40 -10.76 15.95
C ASP A 358 -17.67 -12.02 16.48
N ALA A 359 -16.42 -11.93 16.94
CA ALA A 359 -15.74 -12.94 17.73
C ALA A 359 -14.76 -12.33 18.73
N SER A 360 -14.50 -13.04 19.82
CA SER A 360 -13.52 -12.63 20.82
C SER A 360 -12.09 -12.98 20.34
N ILE A 361 -11.17 -12.05 20.52
CA ILE A 361 -9.75 -12.35 20.37
C ILE A 361 -9.31 -13.16 21.62
N PRO A 362 -8.64 -14.32 21.47
CA PRO A 362 -8.10 -15.05 22.62
C PRO A 362 -7.14 -14.17 23.42
N ALA A 363 -7.34 -14.09 24.73
CA ALA A 363 -6.54 -13.22 25.62
C ALA A 363 -5.08 -13.69 25.79
N SER A 364 -4.79 -14.95 25.49
CA SER A 364 -3.44 -15.50 25.59
C SER A 364 -2.47 -14.83 24.61
N ASN A 365 -1.36 -14.32 25.10
CA ASN A 365 -0.31 -13.68 24.30
C ASN A 365 -0.70 -12.39 23.57
N GLN A 366 -1.75 -11.71 24.01
CA GLN A 366 -2.19 -10.46 23.40
C GLN A 366 -2.25 -9.33 24.42
N GLN A 367 -1.92 -8.14 24.00
CA GLN A 367 -2.26 -6.93 24.73
C GLN A 367 -3.44 -6.27 24.05
N ILE A 368 -4.57 -6.23 24.74
CA ILE A 368 -5.82 -5.68 24.24
C ILE A 368 -6.14 -4.45 25.07
N LEU A 369 -6.39 -3.34 24.38
CA LEU A 369 -6.78 -2.06 24.99
C LEU A 369 -8.23 -1.80 24.65
N GLY A 370 -9.06 -1.57 25.66
CA GLY A 370 -10.48 -1.35 25.49
C GLY A 370 -10.86 0.03 24.94
N ASP A 371 -12.15 0.25 24.89
CA ASP A 371 -12.83 1.48 24.51
C ASP A 371 -12.72 2.52 25.62
N VAL A 372 -11.75 3.37 25.51
CA VAL A 372 -11.61 4.58 26.34
C VAL A 372 -11.40 5.75 25.40
N ASP A 373 -11.66 6.93 25.87
CA ASP A 373 -11.18 8.13 25.20
C ASP A 373 -9.70 7.93 24.93
N PHE A 374 -9.38 7.83 23.65
CA PHE A 374 -8.07 7.37 23.21
C PHE A 374 -7.00 8.32 23.73
N SER A 375 -6.02 7.77 24.38
CA SER A 375 -4.77 8.46 24.63
C SER A 375 -3.64 7.60 24.08
N ASN A 376 -2.84 8.13 23.15
CA ASN A 376 -1.61 7.47 22.73
C ASN A 376 -0.69 7.11 23.92
N ALA A 377 -0.87 7.75 25.07
CA ALA A 377 -0.14 7.45 26.30
C ALA A 377 -0.20 5.97 26.73
N THR A 378 -1.23 5.21 26.34
CA THR A 378 -1.32 3.78 26.66
C THR A 378 -0.47 2.91 25.74
N ILE A 379 -0.41 3.21 24.45
CA ILE A 379 0.42 2.48 23.47
C ILE A 379 1.79 3.14 23.37
N ASP A 380 1.86 4.45 23.54
CA ASP A 380 3.07 5.24 23.68
C ASP A 380 3.99 5.14 22.44
N LEU A 381 3.40 5.39 21.26
CA LEU A 381 4.17 5.71 20.06
C LEU A 381 4.56 7.19 20.09
N THR A 382 5.68 7.55 19.49
CA THR A 382 6.31 8.87 19.62
C THR A 382 5.41 10.01 19.14
N ASP A 383 4.94 9.97 17.88
CA ASP A 383 4.03 10.99 17.30
C ASP A 383 3.25 10.41 16.11
N PRO A 384 2.40 9.39 16.33
CA PRO A 384 1.80 8.60 15.25
C PRO A 384 0.69 9.33 14.49
N PHE A 385 0.13 10.43 15.01
CA PHE A 385 -0.98 11.17 14.41
C PHE A 385 -0.56 12.45 13.70
N ASN A 386 0.73 12.76 13.66
CA ASN A 386 1.22 13.94 12.95
C ASN A 386 1.06 13.74 11.44
N PRO A 387 0.29 14.61 10.74
CA PRO A 387 0.00 14.38 9.32
C PRO A 387 1.17 14.72 8.38
N THR A 388 2.18 15.44 8.87
CA THR A 388 3.29 15.93 8.03
C THR A 388 4.66 15.39 8.41
N ALA A 389 4.78 14.84 9.61
CA ALA A 389 6.03 14.28 10.12
C ALA A 389 5.76 13.20 11.18
N PRO A 390 5.00 12.13 10.85
CA PRO A 390 4.67 11.11 11.84
C PRO A 390 5.90 10.35 12.30
N ASP A 391 5.89 10.00 13.57
CA ASP A 391 6.88 9.09 14.16
C ASP A 391 6.17 7.89 14.80
N PHE A 392 6.16 6.78 14.09
CA PHE A 392 5.49 5.54 14.49
C PHE A 392 6.33 4.67 15.43
N ARG A 393 7.52 5.10 15.81
CA ARG A 393 8.40 4.35 16.70
C ARG A 393 7.79 4.28 18.11
N PRO A 394 7.85 3.11 18.77
CA PRO A 394 7.48 3.05 20.17
C PRO A 394 8.50 3.80 21.03
N SER A 395 8.02 4.49 22.08
CA SER A 395 8.91 5.01 23.11
C SER A 395 9.56 3.86 23.89
N PRO A 396 10.64 4.10 24.64
CA PRO A 396 11.26 3.03 25.46
C PRO A 396 10.34 2.42 26.52
N SER A 397 9.30 3.14 26.95
CA SER A 397 8.28 2.69 27.91
C SER A 397 7.08 2.01 27.27
N SER A 398 6.96 2.06 25.96
CA SER A 398 5.84 1.47 25.22
C SER A 398 5.72 -0.04 25.45
N PRO A 399 4.49 -0.56 25.63
CA PRO A 399 4.27 -2.02 25.62
C PRO A 399 4.63 -2.68 24.30
N ALA A 400 4.82 -1.91 23.23
CA ALA A 400 5.19 -2.43 21.91
C ALA A 400 6.66 -2.85 21.81
N VAL A 401 7.56 -2.42 22.72
CA VAL A 401 9.00 -2.78 22.66
C VAL A 401 9.28 -4.27 22.86
N SER A 402 8.28 -5.02 23.27
CA SER A 402 8.40 -6.47 23.53
C SER A 402 7.12 -7.24 23.17
N GLY A 403 7.16 -8.56 23.31
CA GLY A 403 6.00 -9.44 23.18
C GLY A 403 5.73 -9.93 21.75
N ALA A 404 6.59 -9.66 20.81
CA ALA A 404 6.52 -10.33 19.51
C ALA A 404 6.83 -11.82 19.63
N ASN A 405 6.12 -12.64 18.85
CA ASN A 405 6.28 -14.09 18.84
C ASN A 405 6.18 -14.62 17.40
N PHE A 406 7.26 -15.21 16.94
CA PHE A 406 7.39 -15.80 15.61
C PHE A 406 7.23 -17.32 15.61
N SER A 407 7.02 -17.93 16.79
CA SER A 407 6.83 -19.38 16.90
C SER A 407 5.61 -19.82 16.07
N GLY A 408 5.80 -20.81 15.20
CA GLY A 408 4.74 -21.31 14.32
C GLY A 408 4.40 -20.42 13.12
N LEU A 409 5.07 -19.29 12.93
CA LEU A 409 5.02 -18.57 11.64
C LEU A 409 5.91 -19.31 10.65
N THR A 410 5.29 -19.77 9.58
CA THR A 410 6.00 -20.37 8.44
C THR A 410 6.01 -19.37 7.30
N SER A 411 7.04 -19.40 6.47
CA SER A 411 7.12 -18.51 5.29
C SER A 411 7.74 -19.21 4.08
N ILE A 412 7.43 -18.71 2.91
CA ILE A 412 8.05 -19.11 1.65
C ILE A 412 8.57 -17.85 0.95
N PRO A 413 9.89 -17.63 0.85
CA PRO A 413 10.97 -18.50 1.34
C PRO A 413 11.03 -18.61 2.88
N ALA A 414 11.67 -19.63 3.40
CA ALA A 414 11.68 -19.96 4.83
C ALA A 414 12.20 -18.83 5.76
N ASN A 415 12.99 -17.91 5.24
CA ASN A 415 13.60 -16.82 5.99
C ASN A 415 12.97 -15.44 5.65
N PHE A 416 11.76 -15.40 5.13
CA PHE A 416 11.12 -14.13 4.81
C PHE A 416 10.94 -13.24 6.05
N PHE A 417 10.38 -13.78 7.14
CA PHE A 417 10.22 -13.01 8.36
C PHE A 417 11.55 -12.84 9.11
N VAL A 418 11.87 -11.58 9.41
CA VAL A 418 12.95 -11.20 10.31
C VAL A 418 12.41 -11.17 11.74
N PRO A 419 12.81 -12.08 12.63
CA PRO A 419 12.32 -12.08 13.99
C PRO A 419 12.71 -10.82 14.74
N THR A 420 11.73 -10.21 15.42
CA THR A 420 11.91 -9.02 16.27
C THR A 420 11.47 -9.33 17.70
N THR A 421 11.86 -8.52 18.66
CA THR A 421 11.31 -8.55 20.02
C THR A 421 10.08 -7.64 20.15
N TYR A 422 9.97 -6.62 19.28
CA TYR A 422 8.95 -5.57 19.31
C TYR A 422 7.76 -5.89 18.40
N ARG A 423 6.62 -5.30 18.72
CA ARG A 423 5.40 -5.29 17.94
C ARG A 423 5.30 -4.01 17.11
N GLY A 424 4.57 -4.06 16.00
CA GLY A 424 4.48 -2.94 15.06
C GLY A 424 5.63 -2.90 14.05
N ALA A 425 5.56 -1.93 13.15
CA ALA A 425 6.45 -1.82 12.00
C ALA A 425 7.84 -1.26 12.31
N PHE A 426 8.01 -0.62 13.48
CA PHE A 426 9.23 0.12 13.81
C PHE A 426 9.85 -0.33 15.13
N PRO A 427 11.18 -0.49 15.21
CA PRO A 427 11.89 -0.55 16.48
C PRO A 427 12.01 0.84 17.11
N THR A 428 12.39 0.90 18.36
CA THR A 428 12.55 2.17 19.10
C THR A 428 13.60 3.10 18.49
N ASN A 429 14.65 2.55 17.90
CA ASN A 429 15.88 3.29 17.55
C ASN A 429 16.11 3.47 16.04
N THR A 430 15.24 2.96 15.20
CA THR A 430 15.39 3.05 13.73
C THR A 430 14.09 3.51 13.09
N ASN A 431 14.17 4.52 12.25
CA ASN A 431 13.07 4.99 11.44
C ASN A 431 13.37 4.70 9.96
N TRP A 432 12.93 3.54 9.48
CA TRP A 432 13.24 3.08 8.12
C TRP A 432 12.51 3.88 7.01
N ASN A 433 11.50 4.68 7.37
CA ASN A 433 10.78 5.53 6.41
C ASN A 433 11.38 6.95 6.25
N ALA A 434 12.29 7.38 7.14
CA ALA A 434 12.63 8.78 7.36
C ALA A 434 13.22 9.55 6.16
N THR A 435 13.81 8.91 5.18
CA THR A 435 14.54 9.62 4.11
C THR A 435 13.88 9.55 2.76
N TRP A 436 13.03 8.58 2.52
CA TRP A 436 12.45 8.32 1.20
C TRP A 436 10.93 8.52 1.14
N SER A 437 10.24 8.39 2.27
CA SER A 437 8.80 8.60 2.36
C SER A 437 8.44 10.09 2.39
N ARG A 438 7.19 10.39 2.09
CA ARG A 438 6.64 11.74 2.03
C ARG A 438 5.35 11.84 2.83
N TYR A 439 5.27 12.83 3.67
CA TYR A 439 4.07 13.15 4.43
C TYR A 439 3.69 14.60 4.15
N ILE A 440 2.43 14.84 3.83
CA ILE A 440 1.88 16.16 3.52
C ILE A 440 0.48 16.28 4.09
N VAL A 441 0.00 17.51 4.25
CA VAL A 441 -1.42 17.76 4.52
C VAL A 441 -2.24 17.30 3.32
N ALA A 442 -3.45 16.81 3.55
CA ALA A 442 -4.37 16.37 2.50
C ALA A 442 -4.58 17.49 1.46
N PRO A 443 -4.49 17.20 0.17
CA PRO A 443 -4.61 18.18 -0.89
C PRO A 443 -6.02 18.74 -1.06
#